data_ce3004df704d741f85ab55c698423a6f
#
_entry.id   ce3004df704d741f85ab55c698423a6f
#
_cell.length_a   1.000
_cell.length_b   1.000
_cell.length_c   1.000
_cell.angle_alpha   90.00
_cell.angle_beta   90.00
_cell.angle_gamma   90.00
#
_symmetry.space_group_name_H-M   'P 1'
#
loop_
_entity.id
_entity.type
_entity.pdbx_description
1 polymer ?
#
loop_
_entity_poly.entity_id
_entity_poly.type
_entity_poly.pdbx_seq_one_letter_code
_entity_poly.pdbx_strand_id
1 'polypeptide(L)'
;MATIVTRPYLGAKDLSKITNLVEVSNPTGYIDGDTSVYELPSMLEKPEFDSSGNIRLWEDASGHLVGFGQLLVFDTPDAVDGWLIFFTHPKVSGDGLESEILEWAERRMRWLGRQQELPAVLHTDVRDDTLSRQAWVERHGFRRDRAFVTMKHDTPDTLESRPMPEGFTLRSVSQTPADMKAWVDLFNYSFCDHWNHHDIDEETLQHWLSNPHNQSDLNLIAVSAEGAFAALGYGYINPEENARTGENVGWIKWLGTRRNFRRRGLGKTMLLATMQQLYSKGIEAVKLSVDADSSTKAMSLYESVGFHPLETWISYTNNL
;
A
#
# COMPACT_ATOMS: atom_id res chain seq x y z
N MET A 1 8.09 -30.87 -18.14
CA MET A 1 7.87 -29.83 -17.09
C MET A 1 8.80 -30.15 -15.94
N ALA A 2 9.53 -29.18 -15.43
CA ALA A 2 10.29 -29.36 -14.21
C ALA A 2 9.33 -29.65 -13.05
N THR A 3 9.68 -30.57 -12.14
CA THR A 3 8.84 -30.85 -10.96
C THR A 3 8.88 -29.63 -10.05
N ILE A 4 7.75 -28.97 -9.86
CA ILE A 4 7.58 -27.86 -8.90
C ILE A 4 6.92 -28.43 -7.65
N VAL A 5 7.47 -28.09 -6.48
CA VAL A 5 6.96 -28.51 -5.17
C VAL A 5 6.49 -27.25 -4.43
N THR A 6 5.29 -27.35 -3.85
CA THR A 6 4.74 -26.24 -3.04
C THR A 6 4.90 -26.50 -1.56
N ARG A 7 5.22 -25.45 -0.78
CA ARG A 7 5.34 -25.50 0.67
C ARG A 7 4.88 -24.21 1.37
N PRO A 8 4.58 -24.29 2.66
CA PRO A 8 4.27 -23.08 3.45
C PRO A 8 5.53 -22.21 3.64
N TYR A 9 5.28 -20.94 4.01
CA TYR A 9 6.30 -20.01 4.47
C TYR A 9 6.84 -20.44 5.84
N LEU A 10 8.16 -20.33 6.03
CA LEU A 10 8.86 -20.74 7.25
C LEU A 10 9.49 -19.56 8.03
N GLY A 11 8.97 -18.36 7.83
CA GLY A 11 9.45 -17.16 8.51
C GLY A 11 10.73 -16.58 7.89
N ALA A 12 11.52 -15.91 8.71
CA ALA A 12 12.70 -15.13 8.29
C ALA A 12 13.70 -15.89 7.36
N LYS A 13 13.69 -17.24 7.42
CA LYS A 13 14.55 -18.07 6.55
C LYS A 13 14.23 -17.96 5.06
N ASP A 14 13.00 -17.57 4.74
CA ASP A 14 12.54 -17.48 3.37
C ASP A 14 12.60 -16.05 2.82
N LEU A 15 12.76 -15.03 3.67
CA LEU A 15 12.73 -13.62 3.28
C LEU A 15 13.70 -13.30 2.14
N SER A 16 14.98 -13.72 2.26
CA SER A 16 15.98 -13.45 1.23
C SER A 16 15.64 -14.12 -0.10
N LYS A 17 15.07 -15.34 -0.07
CA LYS A 17 14.64 -16.05 -1.29
C LYS A 17 13.47 -15.32 -1.96
N ILE A 18 12.51 -14.84 -1.15
CA ILE A 18 11.34 -14.11 -1.64
C ILE A 18 11.78 -12.78 -2.25
N THR A 19 12.62 -12.00 -1.55
CA THR A 19 13.15 -10.72 -2.06
C THR A 19 13.85 -10.92 -3.39
N ASN A 20 14.76 -11.90 -3.49
CA ASN A 20 15.46 -12.22 -4.74
C ASN A 20 14.49 -12.60 -5.88
N LEU A 21 13.45 -13.40 -5.59
CA LEU A 21 12.45 -13.76 -6.60
C LEU A 21 11.69 -12.52 -7.08
N VAL A 22 11.24 -11.67 -6.15
CA VAL A 22 10.49 -10.45 -6.48
C VAL A 22 11.35 -9.49 -7.32
N GLU A 23 12.61 -9.28 -6.95
CA GLU A 23 13.54 -8.45 -7.72
C GLU A 23 13.74 -8.93 -9.17
N VAL A 24 13.89 -10.23 -9.37
CA VAL A 24 14.05 -10.82 -10.72
C VAL A 24 12.75 -10.77 -11.51
N SER A 25 11.61 -10.91 -10.84
CA SER A 25 10.28 -10.98 -11.48
C SER A 25 9.67 -9.61 -11.73
N ASN A 26 10.08 -8.62 -10.94
CA ASN A 26 9.51 -7.28 -10.96
C ASN A 26 10.63 -6.21 -11.02
N PRO A 27 11.05 -5.82 -12.22
CA PRO A 27 12.13 -4.84 -12.39
C PRO A 27 11.76 -3.43 -11.87
N THR A 28 10.48 -3.14 -11.66
CA THR A 28 10.06 -1.83 -11.11
C THR A 28 10.38 -1.68 -9.64
N GLY A 29 10.46 -2.80 -8.89
CA GLY A 29 10.71 -2.81 -7.45
C GLY A 29 9.49 -2.46 -6.60
N TYR A 30 8.29 -2.41 -7.18
CA TYR A 30 7.03 -2.17 -6.46
C TYR A 30 6.13 -3.41 -6.52
N ILE A 31 5.45 -3.71 -5.42
CA ILE A 31 4.49 -4.81 -5.29
C ILE A 31 3.13 -4.36 -5.84
N ASP A 32 2.78 -3.11 -5.57
CA ASP A 32 1.59 -2.39 -6.02
C ASP A 32 1.94 -0.91 -6.30
N GLY A 33 0.95 -0.02 -6.35
CA GLY A 33 1.13 1.39 -6.72
C GLY A 33 2.01 2.22 -5.77
N ASP A 34 2.26 1.75 -4.53
CA ASP A 34 3.02 2.51 -3.53
C ASP A 34 3.84 1.66 -2.55
N THR A 35 3.77 0.32 -2.66
CA THR A 35 4.49 -0.60 -1.77
C THR A 35 5.75 -1.13 -2.43
N SER A 36 6.89 -0.77 -1.88
CA SER A 36 8.19 -1.26 -2.33
C SER A 36 8.43 -2.73 -1.91
N VAL A 37 9.18 -3.47 -2.73
CA VAL A 37 9.63 -4.83 -2.37
C VAL A 37 10.45 -4.86 -1.05
N TYR A 38 11.03 -3.75 -0.65
CA TYR A 38 11.76 -3.63 0.63
C TYR A 38 10.85 -3.49 1.85
N GLU A 39 9.57 -3.20 1.64
CA GLU A 39 8.56 -3.24 2.69
C GLU A 39 8.03 -4.67 2.93
N LEU A 40 8.34 -5.60 2.01
CA LEU A 40 7.87 -6.99 2.08
C LEU A 40 8.18 -7.70 3.41
N PRO A 41 9.39 -7.61 4.01
CA PRO A 41 9.64 -8.22 5.31
C PRO A 41 8.67 -7.73 6.39
N SER A 42 8.45 -6.43 6.46
CA SER A 42 7.50 -5.83 7.40
C SER A 42 6.05 -6.26 7.13
N MET A 43 5.68 -6.42 5.86
CA MET A 43 4.34 -6.92 5.49
C MET A 43 4.13 -8.38 5.89
N LEU A 44 5.16 -9.23 5.75
CA LEU A 44 5.09 -10.66 6.08
C LEU A 44 5.07 -10.92 7.58
N GLU A 45 5.50 -9.96 8.40
CA GLU A 45 5.57 -10.05 9.86
C GLU A 45 4.39 -9.34 10.57
N LYS A 46 3.43 -8.80 9.81
CA LYS A 46 2.26 -8.14 10.39
C LYS A 46 1.44 -9.09 11.27
N PRO A 47 1.13 -8.69 12.52
CA PRO A 47 0.41 -9.54 13.46
C PRO A 47 -0.99 -9.95 12.99
N GLU A 48 -1.67 -9.07 12.25
CA GLU A 48 -3.03 -9.27 11.75
C GLU A 48 -3.11 -10.29 10.60
N PHE A 49 -1.97 -10.70 10.01
CA PHE A 49 -1.98 -11.66 8.91
C PHE A 49 -1.51 -13.06 9.35
N ASP A 50 -2.39 -14.06 9.17
CA ASP A 50 -2.02 -15.47 9.35
C ASP A 50 -1.01 -15.89 8.26
N SER A 51 0.27 -15.68 8.54
CA SER A 51 1.36 -16.04 7.61
C SER A 51 1.42 -17.54 7.33
N SER A 52 0.95 -18.40 8.25
CA SER A 52 1.04 -19.86 8.12
C SER A 52 0.14 -20.42 7.01
N GLY A 53 -1.04 -19.85 6.83
CA GLY A 53 -2.02 -20.28 5.84
C GLY A 53 -2.13 -19.40 4.58
N ASN A 54 -1.73 -18.15 4.71
CA ASN A 54 -1.94 -17.12 3.69
C ASN A 54 -0.69 -16.79 2.87
N ILE A 55 0.42 -17.51 3.09
CA ILE A 55 1.65 -17.41 2.30
C ILE A 55 2.05 -18.80 1.81
N ARG A 56 2.38 -18.89 0.52
CA ARG A 56 2.80 -20.14 -0.12
C ARG A 56 3.97 -19.93 -1.06
N LEU A 57 4.88 -20.89 -1.07
CA LEU A 57 6.10 -20.89 -1.86
C LEU A 57 6.12 -22.08 -2.82
N TRP A 58 6.67 -21.88 -4.01
CA TRP A 58 6.88 -22.92 -5.03
C TRP A 58 8.36 -22.99 -5.36
N GLU A 59 8.94 -24.20 -5.23
CA GLU A 59 10.35 -24.46 -5.47
C GLU A 59 10.53 -25.46 -6.62
N ASP A 60 11.56 -25.25 -7.44
CA ASP A 60 11.95 -26.21 -8.47
C ASP A 60 12.62 -27.47 -7.84
N ALA A 61 12.93 -28.44 -8.68
CA ALA A 61 13.59 -29.69 -8.25
C ALA A 61 14.97 -29.48 -7.57
N SER A 62 15.58 -28.30 -7.76
CA SER A 62 16.87 -27.93 -7.15
C SER A 62 16.68 -27.12 -5.85
N GLY A 63 15.44 -26.86 -5.42
CA GLY A 63 15.11 -26.07 -4.23
C GLY A 63 15.23 -24.56 -4.43
N HIS A 64 15.30 -24.07 -5.68
CA HIS A 64 15.21 -22.65 -5.95
C HIS A 64 13.76 -22.19 -5.91
N LEU A 65 13.53 -21.02 -5.30
CA LEU A 65 12.20 -20.41 -5.28
C LEU A 65 11.85 -19.88 -6.67
N VAL A 66 10.76 -20.40 -7.24
CA VAL A 66 10.26 -20.04 -8.58
C VAL A 66 8.87 -19.42 -8.55
N GLY A 67 8.18 -19.49 -7.42
CA GLY A 67 6.88 -18.86 -7.21
C GLY A 67 6.68 -18.45 -5.75
N PHE A 68 6.02 -17.32 -5.55
CA PHE A 68 5.59 -16.77 -4.28
C PHE A 68 4.16 -16.28 -4.41
N GLY A 69 3.32 -16.59 -3.43
CA GLY A 69 1.96 -16.07 -3.30
C GLY A 69 1.67 -15.71 -1.86
N GLN A 70 1.10 -14.52 -1.67
CA GLN A 70 0.62 -13.99 -0.39
C GLN A 70 -0.83 -13.52 -0.55
N LEU A 71 -1.66 -13.88 0.41
CA LEU A 71 -3.00 -13.34 0.60
C LEU A 71 -2.99 -12.38 1.79
N LEU A 72 -3.27 -11.12 1.56
CA LEU A 72 -3.65 -10.17 2.60
C LEU A 72 -5.16 -10.32 2.79
N VAL A 73 -5.59 -10.79 3.95
CA VAL A 73 -7.02 -11.08 4.22
C VAL A 73 -7.55 -10.08 5.21
N PHE A 74 -8.70 -9.51 4.88
CA PHE A 74 -9.42 -8.54 5.70
C PHE A 74 -10.85 -9.04 5.92
N ASP A 75 -11.27 -9.04 7.18
CA ASP A 75 -12.63 -9.37 7.56
C ASP A 75 -13.49 -8.12 7.51
N THR A 76 -14.51 -8.13 6.66
CA THR A 76 -15.51 -7.07 6.59
C THR A 76 -16.85 -7.58 7.10
N PRO A 77 -17.82 -6.71 7.43
CA PRO A 77 -19.14 -7.16 7.88
C PRO A 77 -19.88 -8.01 6.83
N ASP A 78 -19.61 -7.82 5.55
CA ASP A 78 -20.38 -8.39 4.44
C ASP A 78 -19.61 -9.43 3.63
N ALA A 79 -18.28 -9.51 3.78
CA ALA A 79 -17.41 -10.41 3.00
C ALA A 79 -16.08 -10.69 3.69
N VAL A 80 -15.39 -11.75 3.26
CA VAL A 80 -13.96 -11.95 3.48
C VAL A 80 -13.24 -11.45 2.25
N ASP A 81 -12.53 -10.34 2.36
CA ASP A 81 -11.75 -9.75 1.28
C ASP A 81 -10.30 -10.23 1.31
N GLY A 82 -9.77 -10.67 0.15
CA GLY A 82 -8.39 -11.12 0.03
C GLY A 82 -7.67 -10.44 -1.12
N TRP A 83 -6.49 -9.88 -0.87
CA TRP A 83 -5.57 -9.40 -1.89
C TRP A 83 -4.52 -10.44 -2.20
N LEU A 84 -4.47 -10.92 -3.45
CA LEU A 84 -3.43 -11.81 -3.94
C LEU A 84 -2.27 -11.00 -4.52
N ILE A 85 -1.14 -11.05 -3.82
CA ILE A 85 0.16 -10.60 -4.30
C ILE A 85 0.93 -11.85 -4.72
N PHE A 86 1.45 -11.91 -5.96
CA PHE A 86 2.21 -13.06 -6.38
C PHE A 86 3.24 -12.74 -7.47
N PHE A 87 4.32 -13.50 -7.44
CA PHE A 87 5.44 -13.40 -8.37
C PHE A 87 5.86 -14.78 -8.83
N THR A 88 6.21 -14.89 -10.10
CA THR A 88 6.78 -16.09 -10.72
C THR A 88 8.10 -15.76 -11.38
N HIS A 89 9.08 -16.65 -11.23
CA HIS A 89 10.38 -16.46 -11.87
C HIS A 89 10.22 -16.44 -13.40
N PRO A 90 10.84 -15.49 -14.14
CA PRO A 90 10.65 -15.35 -15.60
C PRO A 90 10.93 -16.63 -16.41
N LYS A 91 11.79 -17.52 -15.92
CA LYS A 91 12.11 -18.80 -16.61
C LYS A 91 10.98 -19.82 -16.59
N VAL A 92 10.01 -19.69 -15.67
CA VAL A 92 8.85 -20.61 -15.54
C VAL A 92 7.53 -19.89 -15.75
N SER A 93 7.56 -18.58 -15.99
CA SER A 93 6.37 -17.79 -16.30
C SER A 93 5.73 -18.29 -17.58
N GLY A 94 4.40 -18.46 -17.55
CA GLY A 94 3.63 -19.02 -18.69
C GLY A 94 3.51 -20.54 -18.73
N ASP A 95 4.21 -21.28 -17.85
CA ASP A 95 4.15 -22.75 -17.76
C ASP A 95 3.01 -23.27 -16.86
N GLY A 96 2.06 -22.41 -16.50
CA GLY A 96 0.89 -22.76 -15.69
C GLY A 96 1.07 -22.49 -14.18
N LEU A 97 2.25 -22.05 -13.73
CA LEU A 97 2.52 -21.77 -12.33
C LEU A 97 1.62 -20.65 -11.77
N GLU A 98 1.37 -19.61 -12.56
CA GLU A 98 0.45 -18.52 -12.19
C GLU A 98 -0.97 -19.05 -11.92
N SER A 99 -1.43 -20.00 -12.75
CA SER A 99 -2.75 -20.61 -12.56
C SER A 99 -2.79 -21.48 -11.30
N GLU A 100 -1.71 -22.20 -10.99
CA GLU A 100 -1.60 -22.98 -9.75
C GLU A 100 -1.62 -22.08 -8.50
N ILE A 101 -0.92 -20.94 -8.55
CA ILE A 101 -0.93 -19.94 -7.48
C ILE A 101 -2.34 -19.38 -7.30
N LEU A 102 -3.03 -19.01 -8.39
CA LEU A 102 -4.38 -18.50 -8.34
C LEU A 102 -5.35 -19.53 -7.76
N GLU A 103 -5.29 -20.79 -8.22
CA GLU A 103 -6.12 -21.87 -7.68
C GLU A 103 -5.90 -22.09 -6.18
N TRP A 104 -4.64 -21.98 -5.69
CA TRP A 104 -4.35 -22.02 -4.27
C TRP A 104 -5.04 -20.86 -3.54
N ALA A 105 -4.92 -19.64 -4.04
CA ALA A 105 -5.50 -18.44 -3.45
C ALA A 105 -7.03 -18.56 -3.39
N GLU A 106 -7.68 -18.96 -4.48
CA GLU A 106 -9.14 -19.15 -4.53
C GLU A 106 -9.61 -20.25 -3.56
N ARG A 107 -8.91 -21.39 -3.48
CA ARG A 107 -9.24 -22.44 -2.51
C ARG A 107 -9.14 -21.94 -1.08
N ARG A 108 -8.11 -21.14 -0.77
CA ARG A 108 -7.92 -20.56 0.57
C ARG A 108 -9.03 -19.56 0.90
N MET A 109 -9.35 -18.66 -0.01
CA MET A 109 -10.42 -17.67 0.18
C MET A 109 -11.79 -18.33 0.34
N ARG A 110 -12.14 -19.30 -0.51
CA ARG A 110 -13.39 -20.08 -0.36
C ARG A 110 -13.45 -20.83 0.98
N TRP A 111 -12.31 -21.31 1.48
CA TRP A 111 -12.25 -21.95 2.80
C TRP A 111 -12.53 -20.92 3.93
N LEU A 112 -11.88 -19.76 3.88
CA LEU A 112 -12.09 -18.68 4.85
C LEU A 112 -13.55 -18.20 4.85
N GLY A 113 -14.12 -17.95 3.69
CA GLY A 113 -15.52 -17.54 3.55
C GLY A 113 -16.48 -18.56 4.17
N ARG A 114 -16.26 -19.88 3.94
CA ARG A 114 -17.06 -20.93 4.59
C ARG A 114 -16.91 -20.97 6.10
N GLN A 115 -15.73 -20.69 6.65
CA GLN A 115 -15.51 -20.66 8.11
C GLN A 115 -16.28 -19.51 8.77
N GLN A 116 -16.44 -18.41 8.06
CA GLN A 116 -17.10 -17.20 8.56
C GLN A 116 -18.56 -17.08 8.10
N GLU A 117 -19.04 -18.01 7.26
CA GLU A 117 -20.36 -17.97 6.64
C GLU A 117 -20.59 -16.68 5.83
N LEU A 118 -19.52 -16.17 5.20
CA LEU A 118 -19.53 -14.95 4.38
C LEU A 118 -19.08 -15.26 2.95
N PRO A 119 -19.52 -14.46 1.96
CA PRO A 119 -18.95 -14.51 0.62
C PRO A 119 -17.46 -14.16 0.67
N ALA A 120 -16.68 -14.75 -0.23
CA ALA A 120 -15.26 -14.45 -0.38
C ALA A 120 -15.04 -13.64 -1.65
N VAL A 121 -14.23 -12.61 -1.56
CA VAL A 121 -13.84 -11.75 -2.69
C VAL A 121 -12.32 -11.77 -2.80
N LEU A 122 -11.81 -12.00 -4.01
CA LEU A 122 -10.38 -12.00 -4.29
C LEU A 122 -10.01 -10.83 -5.19
N HIS A 123 -9.01 -10.07 -4.78
CA HIS A 123 -8.47 -8.93 -5.50
C HIS A 123 -7.03 -9.21 -5.95
N THR A 124 -6.60 -8.56 -7.02
CA THR A 124 -5.19 -8.49 -7.45
C THR A 124 -4.98 -7.23 -8.26
N ASP A 125 -3.78 -6.65 -8.17
CA ASP A 125 -3.43 -5.43 -8.87
C ASP A 125 -2.52 -5.72 -10.05
N VAL A 126 -2.76 -5.01 -11.16
CA VAL A 126 -2.01 -5.17 -12.41
C VAL A 126 -1.71 -3.79 -13.00
N ARG A 127 -0.47 -3.56 -13.41
CA ARG A 127 -0.12 -2.33 -14.11
C ARG A 127 -0.85 -2.21 -15.44
N ASP A 128 -1.23 -0.99 -15.81
CA ASP A 128 -1.98 -0.70 -17.03
C ASP A 128 -1.17 -0.91 -18.32
N ASP A 129 0.15 -0.92 -18.23
CA ASP A 129 1.05 -1.22 -19.36
C ASP A 129 1.28 -2.72 -19.60
N THR A 130 0.83 -3.60 -18.69
CA THR A 130 0.99 -5.07 -18.78
C THR A 130 -0.25 -5.76 -19.37
N LEU A 131 -0.53 -5.52 -20.66
CA LEU A 131 -1.73 -6.03 -21.33
C LEU A 131 -1.88 -7.56 -21.28
N SER A 132 -0.78 -8.31 -21.34
CA SER A 132 -0.81 -9.77 -21.24
C SER A 132 -1.30 -10.24 -19.86
N ARG A 133 -0.91 -9.54 -18.80
CA ARG A 133 -1.33 -9.83 -17.42
C ARG A 133 -2.79 -9.46 -17.20
N GLN A 134 -3.24 -8.31 -17.72
CA GLN A 134 -4.65 -7.92 -17.71
C GLN A 134 -5.53 -8.96 -18.40
N ALA A 135 -5.17 -9.34 -19.63
CA ALA A 135 -5.90 -10.38 -20.35
C ALA A 135 -5.88 -11.75 -19.65
N TRP A 136 -4.81 -12.04 -18.88
CA TRP A 136 -4.71 -13.27 -18.10
C TRP A 136 -5.68 -13.25 -16.92
N VAL A 137 -5.70 -12.21 -16.10
CA VAL A 137 -6.63 -12.11 -14.95
C VAL A 137 -8.08 -12.10 -15.41
N GLU A 138 -8.42 -11.38 -16.48
CA GLU A 138 -9.78 -11.34 -17.06
C GLU A 138 -10.26 -12.72 -17.52
N ARG A 139 -9.39 -13.52 -18.17
CA ARG A 139 -9.71 -14.91 -18.54
C ARG A 139 -9.94 -15.84 -17.36
N HIS A 140 -9.39 -15.49 -16.17
CA HIS A 140 -9.61 -16.23 -14.93
C HIS A 140 -10.79 -15.68 -14.10
N GLY A 141 -11.67 -14.88 -14.72
CA GLY A 141 -12.92 -14.44 -14.10
C GLY A 141 -12.84 -13.13 -13.32
N PHE A 142 -11.68 -12.51 -13.27
CA PHE A 142 -11.55 -11.19 -12.67
C PHE A 142 -12.16 -10.10 -13.53
N ARG A 143 -12.68 -9.09 -12.88
CA ARG A 143 -13.23 -7.89 -13.51
C ARG A 143 -12.51 -6.66 -13.00
N ARG A 144 -12.23 -5.73 -13.91
CA ARG A 144 -11.71 -4.43 -13.53
C ARG A 144 -12.66 -3.74 -12.55
N ASP A 145 -12.13 -3.28 -11.45
CA ASP A 145 -12.89 -2.58 -10.41
C ASP A 145 -12.47 -1.11 -10.31
N ARG A 146 -11.18 -0.85 -10.00
CA ARG A 146 -10.66 0.50 -9.81
C ARG A 146 -9.31 0.72 -10.46
N ALA A 147 -8.91 2.00 -10.52
CA ALA A 147 -7.57 2.39 -10.93
C ALA A 147 -6.92 3.29 -9.87
N PHE A 148 -5.66 3.01 -9.57
CA PHE A 148 -4.81 3.81 -8.71
C PHE A 148 -3.69 4.43 -9.52
N VAL A 149 -3.49 5.73 -9.39
CA VAL A 149 -2.46 6.46 -10.13
C VAL A 149 -1.34 6.83 -9.17
N THR A 150 -0.15 6.32 -9.43
CA THR A 150 1.07 6.85 -8.79
C THR A 150 1.39 8.18 -9.45
N MET A 151 1.47 9.23 -8.65
CA MET A 151 1.82 10.58 -9.12
C MET A 151 3.17 11.00 -8.55
N LYS A 152 3.90 11.80 -9.32
CA LYS A 152 5.22 12.32 -8.96
C LYS A 152 5.22 13.84 -9.00
N HIS A 153 5.95 14.45 -8.07
CA HIS A 153 6.29 15.85 -8.04
C HIS A 153 7.82 15.98 -7.94
N ASP A 154 8.44 16.60 -8.91
CA ASP A 154 9.88 16.88 -8.89
C ASP A 154 10.16 18.12 -8.03
N THR A 155 11.35 18.20 -7.43
CA THR A 155 11.74 19.35 -6.60
C THR A 155 11.60 20.66 -7.37
N PRO A 156 10.74 21.58 -6.93
CA PRO A 156 10.62 22.87 -7.57
C PRO A 156 11.75 23.81 -7.08
N ASP A 157 12.09 24.83 -7.87
CA ASP A 157 12.97 25.92 -7.44
C ASP A 157 12.42 26.61 -6.18
N THR A 158 11.08 26.71 -6.08
CA THR A 158 10.38 27.23 -4.91
C THR A 158 9.07 26.48 -4.69
N LEU A 159 8.90 25.88 -3.49
CA LEU A 159 7.63 25.29 -3.10
C LEU A 159 6.69 26.37 -2.54
N GLU A 160 5.42 26.35 -2.96
CA GLU A 160 4.38 27.21 -2.39
C GLU A 160 4.35 27.04 -0.86
N SER A 161 4.50 28.13 -0.11
CA SER A 161 4.30 28.13 1.35
C SER A 161 2.88 28.60 1.66
N ARG A 162 2.17 27.82 2.45
CA ARG A 162 0.79 28.15 2.83
C ARG A 162 0.65 28.10 4.36
N PRO A 163 0.20 29.21 5.00
CA PRO A 163 -0.04 29.20 6.43
C PRO A 163 -1.21 28.25 6.78
N MET A 164 -1.20 27.73 7.99
CA MET A 164 -2.35 26.98 8.52
C MET A 164 -3.61 27.86 8.50
N PRO A 165 -4.76 27.28 8.12
CA PRO A 165 -6.02 27.98 8.25
C PRO A 165 -6.30 28.43 9.68
N GLU A 166 -7.03 29.53 9.84
CA GLU A 166 -7.41 30.06 11.15
C GLU A 166 -8.09 28.99 12.03
N GLY A 167 -7.74 28.92 13.29
CA GLY A 167 -8.24 27.94 14.24
C GLY A 167 -7.54 26.59 14.21
N PHE A 168 -6.46 26.45 13.42
CA PHE A 168 -5.65 25.20 13.38
C PHE A 168 -4.17 25.46 13.59
N THR A 169 -3.52 24.51 14.26
CA THR A 169 -2.07 24.49 14.44
C THR A 169 -1.48 23.25 13.83
N LEU A 170 -0.24 23.32 13.30
CA LEU A 170 0.50 22.21 12.74
C LEU A 170 1.53 21.73 13.75
N ARG A 171 1.61 20.42 13.96
CA ARG A 171 2.70 19.78 14.71
C ARG A 171 2.94 18.35 14.23
N SER A 172 4.08 17.77 14.61
CA SER A 172 4.27 16.33 14.47
C SER A 172 3.49 15.59 15.56
N VAL A 173 3.11 14.34 15.29
CA VAL A 173 2.47 13.48 16.29
C VAL A 173 3.48 13.09 17.36
N SER A 174 3.07 13.03 18.61
CA SER A 174 3.86 12.45 19.68
C SER A 174 3.47 10.99 19.92
N GLN A 175 4.39 10.20 20.48
CA GLN A 175 4.12 8.78 20.77
C GLN A 175 3.46 8.59 22.16
N THR A 176 2.70 9.56 22.65
CA THR A 176 1.92 9.39 23.86
C THR A 176 0.66 8.54 23.58
N PRO A 177 0.15 7.77 24.55
CA PRO A 177 -1.08 7.01 24.36
C PRO A 177 -2.26 7.86 23.89
N ALA A 178 -2.36 9.10 24.36
CA ALA A 178 -3.42 10.02 23.94
C ALA A 178 -3.31 10.42 22.47
N ASP A 179 -2.11 10.74 21.98
CA ASP A 179 -1.87 11.07 20.57
C ASP A 179 -2.05 9.86 19.67
N MET A 180 -1.60 8.67 20.11
CA MET A 180 -1.76 7.43 19.34
C MET A 180 -3.24 7.12 19.11
N LYS A 181 -4.04 7.15 20.17
CA LYS A 181 -5.49 6.97 20.05
C LYS A 181 -6.14 8.02 19.15
N ALA A 182 -5.81 9.30 19.35
CA ALA A 182 -6.34 10.40 18.55
C ALA A 182 -5.94 10.29 17.06
N TRP A 183 -4.76 9.73 16.79
CA TRP A 183 -4.28 9.48 15.43
C TRP A 183 -5.06 8.34 14.76
N VAL A 184 -5.31 7.23 15.45
CA VAL A 184 -6.16 6.12 14.96
C VAL A 184 -7.56 6.64 14.63
N ASP A 185 -8.18 7.39 15.55
CA ASP A 185 -9.48 8.02 15.31
C ASP A 185 -9.44 8.96 14.09
N LEU A 186 -8.38 9.78 13.96
CA LEU A 186 -8.19 10.67 12.82
C LEU A 186 -8.12 9.88 11.51
N PHE A 187 -7.31 8.81 11.47
CA PHE A 187 -7.14 7.96 10.30
C PHE A 187 -8.48 7.34 9.89
N ASN A 188 -9.15 6.62 10.78
CA ASN A 188 -10.39 5.92 10.49
C ASN A 188 -11.48 6.89 10.01
N TYR A 189 -11.66 8.05 10.68
CA TYR A 189 -12.63 9.08 10.24
C TYR A 189 -12.23 9.82 8.97
N SER A 190 -10.95 9.87 8.60
CA SER A 190 -10.52 10.55 7.37
C SER A 190 -10.73 9.68 6.14
N PHE A 191 -10.57 8.37 6.28
CA PHE A 191 -10.61 7.39 5.20
C PHE A 191 -11.90 6.57 5.15
N CYS A 192 -12.88 6.82 6.03
CA CYS A 192 -14.17 6.10 6.06
C CYS A 192 -14.96 6.13 4.74
N ASP A 193 -14.65 7.05 3.83
CA ASP A 193 -15.23 7.14 2.48
C ASP A 193 -14.31 6.54 1.40
N HIS A 194 -13.12 6.04 1.80
CA HIS A 194 -12.19 5.44 0.86
C HIS A 194 -12.68 4.06 0.46
N TRP A 195 -12.51 3.72 -0.81
CA TRP A 195 -12.84 2.39 -1.29
C TRP A 195 -12.05 1.34 -0.50
N ASN A 196 -12.74 0.28 -0.11
CA ASN A 196 -12.20 -0.82 0.69
C ASN A 196 -11.44 -0.37 1.96
N HIS A 197 -11.98 0.65 2.63
CA HIS A 197 -11.42 1.10 3.90
C HIS A 197 -11.67 0.06 5.00
N HIS A 198 -10.63 -0.24 5.75
CA HIS A 198 -10.69 -1.03 6.97
C HIS A 198 -10.21 -0.16 8.13
N ASP A 199 -10.97 -0.15 9.22
CA ASP A 199 -10.54 0.55 10.43
C ASP A 199 -9.28 -0.12 11.00
N ILE A 200 -8.35 0.69 11.44
CA ILE A 200 -7.16 0.23 12.15
C ILE A 200 -7.32 0.44 13.66
N ASP A 201 -6.53 -0.29 14.43
CA ASP A 201 -6.41 -0.12 15.87
C ASP A 201 -5.02 0.43 16.28
N GLU A 202 -4.81 0.57 17.58
CA GLU A 202 -3.55 1.08 18.12
C GLU A 202 -2.39 0.09 17.91
N GLU A 203 -2.65 -1.22 17.86
CA GLU A 203 -1.63 -2.24 17.63
C GLU A 203 -1.11 -2.16 16.20
N THR A 204 -2.01 -2.05 15.23
CA THR A 204 -1.69 -1.81 13.81
C THR A 204 -0.85 -0.54 13.64
N LEU A 205 -1.26 0.57 14.28
CA LEU A 205 -0.48 1.81 14.22
C LEU A 205 0.91 1.63 14.85
N GLN A 206 1.03 0.96 16.01
CA GLN A 206 2.33 0.69 16.64
C GLN A 206 3.23 -0.15 15.72
N HIS A 207 2.67 -1.16 15.05
CA HIS A 207 3.41 -1.94 14.07
C HIS A 207 3.96 -1.06 12.94
N TRP A 208 3.14 -0.19 12.34
CA TRP A 208 3.60 0.74 11.29
C TRP A 208 4.71 1.68 11.78
N LEU A 209 4.57 2.22 12.99
CA LEU A 209 5.56 3.12 13.58
C LEU A 209 6.85 2.39 14.04
N SER A 210 6.82 1.06 14.19
CA SER A 210 8.01 0.25 14.50
C SER A 210 8.93 0.05 13.30
N ASN A 211 8.48 0.40 12.09
CA ASN A 211 9.31 0.35 10.89
C ASN A 211 10.58 1.20 11.12
N PRO A 212 11.79 0.63 10.88
CA PRO A 212 13.05 1.35 11.13
C PRO A 212 13.21 2.63 10.31
N HIS A 213 12.47 2.77 9.22
CA HIS A 213 12.47 3.97 8.37
C HIS A 213 11.41 5.00 8.79
N ASN A 214 10.61 4.72 9.83
CA ASN A 214 9.64 5.68 10.35
C ASN A 214 10.36 6.88 10.97
N GLN A 215 10.01 8.07 10.51
CA GLN A 215 10.51 9.34 11.02
C GLN A 215 9.35 10.14 11.60
N SER A 216 9.34 10.33 12.92
CA SER A 216 8.23 10.98 13.64
C SER A 216 7.98 12.43 13.19
N ASP A 217 9.00 13.13 12.72
CA ASP A 217 8.91 14.50 12.20
C ASP A 217 8.27 14.57 10.81
N LEU A 218 8.11 13.44 10.11
CA LEU A 218 7.34 13.31 8.87
C LEU A 218 5.86 12.93 9.11
N ASN A 219 5.45 12.66 10.34
CA ASN A 219 4.07 12.38 10.70
C ASN A 219 3.41 13.64 11.26
N LEU A 220 2.81 14.42 10.36
CA LEU A 220 2.24 15.73 10.65
C LEU A 220 0.74 15.65 10.92
N ILE A 221 0.27 16.44 11.88
CA ILE A 221 -1.15 16.60 12.21
C ILE A 221 -1.53 18.07 12.30
N ALA A 222 -2.74 18.38 11.79
CA ALA A 222 -3.42 19.63 12.05
C ALA A 222 -4.34 19.48 13.26
N VAL A 223 -4.18 20.32 14.28
CA VAL A 223 -4.97 20.29 15.51
C VAL A 223 -5.87 21.53 15.55
N SER A 224 -7.17 21.32 15.82
CA SER A 224 -8.12 22.43 15.98
C SER A 224 -7.92 23.19 17.29
N ALA A 225 -8.54 24.37 17.42
CA ALA A 225 -8.49 25.16 18.66
C ALA A 225 -9.04 24.42 19.88
N GLU A 226 -9.94 23.46 19.67
CA GLU A 226 -10.53 22.59 20.71
C GLU A 226 -9.66 21.36 21.02
N GLY A 227 -8.50 21.22 20.37
CA GLY A 227 -7.57 20.12 20.58
C GLY A 227 -7.88 18.86 19.75
N ALA A 228 -8.87 18.88 18.86
CA ALA A 228 -9.18 17.73 18.01
C ALA A 228 -8.20 17.60 16.83
N PHE A 229 -7.76 16.39 16.52
CA PHE A 229 -6.99 16.11 15.32
C PHE A 229 -7.90 16.20 14.09
N ALA A 230 -7.59 17.10 13.16
CA ALA A 230 -8.44 17.48 12.05
C ALA A 230 -7.96 16.95 10.69
N ALA A 231 -6.65 16.89 10.50
CA ALA A 231 -6.05 16.36 9.27
C ALA A 231 -4.66 15.77 9.56
N LEU A 232 -4.23 14.84 8.73
CA LEU A 232 -2.91 14.23 8.78
C LEU A 232 -2.20 14.31 7.43
N GLY A 233 -0.87 14.34 7.48
CA GLY A 233 0.03 14.11 6.35
C GLY A 233 1.20 13.28 6.83
N TYR A 234 1.36 12.07 6.27
CA TYR A 234 2.44 11.15 6.64
C TYR A 234 3.42 10.99 5.48
N GLY A 235 4.60 11.56 5.66
CA GLY A 235 5.74 11.39 4.78
C GLY A 235 6.57 10.17 5.14
N TYR A 236 7.15 9.52 4.15
CA TYR A 236 7.96 8.32 4.31
C TYR A 236 9.15 8.35 3.35
N ILE A 237 10.32 7.94 3.82
CA ILE A 237 11.53 7.81 3.02
C ILE A 237 12.07 6.41 3.24
N ASN A 238 12.27 5.66 2.15
CA ASN A 238 12.91 4.35 2.17
C ASN A 238 14.35 4.47 1.64
N PRO A 239 15.38 4.50 2.53
CA PRO A 239 16.76 4.65 2.10
C PRO A 239 17.29 3.48 1.27
N GLU A 240 16.79 2.27 1.52
CA GLU A 240 17.20 1.06 0.79
C GLU A 240 16.71 1.10 -0.65
N GLU A 241 15.45 1.52 -0.85
CA GLU A 241 14.88 1.74 -2.16
C GLU A 241 15.65 2.82 -2.92
N ASN A 242 15.89 3.97 -2.28
CA ASN A 242 16.63 5.08 -2.87
C ASN A 242 18.07 4.68 -3.25
N ALA A 243 18.75 3.92 -2.39
CA ALA A 243 20.10 3.44 -2.68
C ALA A 243 20.15 2.49 -3.89
N ARG A 244 19.09 1.67 -4.07
CA ARG A 244 19.03 0.72 -5.17
C ARG A 244 18.63 1.36 -6.49
N THR A 245 17.63 2.22 -6.47
CA THR A 245 17.12 2.87 -7.69
C THR A 245 18.06 3.98 -8.17
N GLY A 246 18.92 4.49 -7.29
CA GLY A 246 19.70 5.69 -7.52
C GLY A 246 18.84 6.96 -7.54
N GLU A 247 17.56 6.85 -7.17
CA GLU A 247 16.65 7.97 -7.00
C GLU A 247 16.72 8.49 -5.54
N ASN A 248 16.36 9.74 -5.33
CA ASN A 248 16.20 10.32 -4.00
C ASN A 248 14.76 10.76 -3.80
N VAL A 249 13.90 9.77 -3.50
CA VAL A 249 12.44 9.90 -3.49
C VAL A 249 11.90 9.78 -2.07
N GLY A 250 10.92 10.63 -1.75
CA GLY A 250 10.06 10.49 -0.58
C GLY A 250 8.61 10.20 -1.01
N TRP A 251 7.86 9.55 -0.14
CA TRP A 251 6.46 9.22 -0.36
C TRP A 251 5.55 9.99 0.59
N ILE A 252 4.38 10.40 0.12
CA ILE A 252 3.25 10.74 0.96
C ILE A 252 2.35 9.51 1.01
N LYS A 253 2.49 8.71 2.08
CA LYS A 253 1.73 7.46 2.26
C LYS A 253 0.28 7.73 2.65
N TRP A 254 0.04 8.73 3.51
CA TRP A 254 -1.32 9.11 3.90
C TRP A 254 -1.49 10.63 3.94
N LEU A 255 -2.55 11.09 3.31
CA LEU A 255 -3.03 12.45 3.37
C LEU A 255 -4.54 12.44 3.62
N GLY A 256 -4.96 12.78 4.81
CA GLY A 256 -6.35 12.67 5.23
C GLY A 256 -6.88 13.91 5.92
N THR A 257 -8.19 14.15 5.78
CA THR A 257 -8.90 15.20 6.52
C THR A 257 -10.24 14.64 7.00
N ARG A 258 -10.49 14.68 8.30
CA ARG A 258 -11.77 14.26 8.89
C ARG A 258 -12.93 14.99 8.21
N ARG A 259 -14.02 14.27 7.97
CA ARG A 259 -15.19 14.74 7.20
C ARG A 259 -15.70 16.12 7.67
N ASN A 260 -15.82 16.32 8.99
CA ASN A 260 -16.31 17.57 9.60
C ASN A 260 -15.34 18.76 9.52
N PHE A 261 -14.07 18.53 9.13
CA PHE A 261 -13.06 19.57 8.93
C PHE A 261 -12.72 19.80 7.45
N ARG A 262 -13.35 19.05 6.53
CA ARG A 262 -13.15 19.20 5.07
C ARG A 262 -13.60 20.58 4.59
N ARG A 263 -13.11 21.01 3.40
CA ARG A 263 -13.44 22.27 2.73
C ARG A 263 -13.01 23.54 3.49
N ARG A 264 -12.05 23.40 4.40
CA ARG A 264 -11.42 24.52 5.14
C ARG A 264 -9.98 24.79 4.69
N GLY A 265 -9.52 24.20 3.59
CA GLY A 265 -8.16 24.39 3.07
C GLY A 265 -7.11 23.46 3.66
N LEU A 266 -7.45 22.64 4.66
CA LEU A 266 -6.50 21.74 5.36
C LEU A 266 -5.79 20.78 4.40
N GLY A 267 -6.50 20.15 3.47
CA GLY A 267 -5.89 19.17 2.55
C GLY A 267 -4.70 19.72 1.78
N LYS A 268 -4.85 20.91 1.14
CA LYS A 268 -3.74 21.56 0.41
C LYS A 268 -2.62 21.99 1.36
N THR A 269 -2.96 22.53 2.53
CA THR A 269 -1.96 22.99 3.50
C THR A 269 -1.16 21.82 4.06
N MET A 270 -1.81 20.69 4.41
CA MET A 270 -1.13 19.50 4.88
C MET A 270 -0.25 18.86 3.80
N LEU A 271 -0.73 18.82 2.55
CA LEU A 271 0.05 18.34 1.41
C LEU A 271 1.37 19.12 1.28
N LEU A 272 1.27 20.45 1.21
CA LEU A 272 2.43 21.33 1.08
C LEU A 272 3.37 21.24 2.28
N ALA A 273 2.84 21.15 3.49
CA ALA A 273 3.64 20.99 4.71
C ALA A 273 4.41 19.65 4.72
N THR A 274 3.78 18.55 4.32
CA THR A 274 4.43 17.25 4.21
C THR A 274 5.50 17.22 3.13
N MET A 275 5.22 17.82 1.96
CA MET A 275 6.22 17.99 0.90
C MET A 275 7.40 18.82 1.38
N GLN A 276 7.16 19.92 2.10
CA GLN A 276 8.21 20.79 2.63
C GLN A 276 9.12 20.03 3.61
N GLN A 277 8.54 19.19 4.47
CA GLN A 277 9.32 18.34 5.38
C GLN A 277 10.17 17.31 4.61
N LEU A 278 9.62 16.64 3.60
CA LEU A 278 10.35 15.71 2.75
C LEU A 278 11.52 16.41 2.03
N TYR A 279 11.28 17.55 1.39
CA TYR A 279 12.33 18.32 0.72
C TYR A 279 13.40 18.85 1.68
N SER A 280 13.04 19.18 2.92
CA SER A 280 14.01 19.59 3.96
C SER A 280 14.98 18.48 4.34
N LYS A 281 14.64 17.21 4.06
CA LYS A 281 15.51 16.02 4.23
C LYS A 281 16.41 15.76 3.01
N GLY A 282 16.39 16.64 2.01
CA GLY A 282 17.20 16.51 0.81
C GLY A 282 16.57 15.60 -0.27
N ILE A 283 15.29 15.27 -0.16
CA ILE A 283 14.57 14.51 -1.18
C ILE A 283 14.43 15.34 -2.46
N GLU A 284 14.61 14.70 -3.62
CA GLU A 284 14.57 15.33 -4.94
C GLU A 284 13.24 15.17 -5.66
N ALA A 285 12.44 14.18 -5.25
CA ALA A 285 11.10 13.99 -5.79
C ALA A 285 10.16 13.41 -4.72
N VAL A 286 8.88 13.76 -4.80
CA VAL A 286 7.84 13.23 -3.92
C VAL A 286 6.85 12.42 -4.75
N LYS A 287 6.55 11.20 -4.30
CA LYS A 287 5.53 10.32 -4.90
C LYS A 287 4.34 10.16 -3.95
N LEU A 288 3.19 9.84 -4.51
CA LEU A 288 1.98 9.39 -3.81
C LEU A 288 1.15 8.50 -4.72
N SER A 289 0.27 7.69 -4.14
CA SER A 289 -0.74 6.93 -4.88
C SER A 289 -2.13 7.51 -4.60
N VAL A 290 -2.99 7.55 -5.61
CA VAL A 290 -4.35 8.08 -5.51
C VAL A 290 -5.35 7.23 -6.27
N ASP A 291 -6.49 6.96 -5.64
CA ASP A 291 -7.66 6.37 -6.30
C ASP A 291 -8.21 7.34 -7.36
N ALA A 292 -8.09 6.94 -8.63
CA ALA A 292 -8.55 7.75 -9.77
C ALA A 292 -10.07 7.96 -9.77
N ASP A 293 -10.82 7.02 -9.17
CA ASP A 293 -12.29 7.04 -9.10
C ASP A 293 -12.80 7.65 -7.79
N SER A 294 -11.90 8.23 -6.98
CA SER A 294 -12.26 8.82 -5.69
C SER A 294 -13.24 10.00 -5.82
N SER A 295 -14.33 9.95 -5.07
CA SER A 295 -15.32 11.03 -4.98
C SER A 295 -14.75 12.33 -4.38
N THR A 296 -13.60 12.26 -3.71
CA THR A 296 -12.97 13.41 -3.02
C THR A 296 -12.26 14.37 -3.97
N LYS A 297 -12.08 14.01 -5.25
CA LYS A 297 -11.29 14.75 -6.24
C LYS A 297 -9.84 15.01 -5.79
N ALA A 298 -9.25 14.06 -5.08
CA ALA A 298 -7.89 14.18 -4.55
C ALA A 298 -6.85 14.39 -5.66
N MET A 299 -7.02 13.74 -6.82
CA MET A 299 -6.14 13.92 -7.99
C MET A 299 -6.05 15.39 -8.40
N SER A 300 -7.18 16.12 -8.51
CA SER A 300 -7.16 17.53 -8.85
C SER A 300 -6.43 18.41 -7.82
N LEU A 301 -6.45 18.01 -6.55
CA LEU A 301 -5.66 18.67 -5.51
C LEU A 301 -4.17 18.49 -5.78
N TYR A 302 -3.73 17.27 -6.08
CA TYR A 302 -2.33 16.97 -6.36
C TYR A 302 -1.82 17.67 -7.62
N GLU A 303 -2.59 17.63 -8.71
CA GLU A 303 -2.30 18.37 -9.95
C GLU A 303 -2.18 19.89 -9.69
N SER A 304 -3.01 20.44 -8.80
CA SER A 304 -3.00 21.89 -8.47
C SER A 304 -1.72 22.35 -7.75
N VAL A 305 -0.90 21.42 -7.28
CA VAL A 305 0.39 21.72 -6.66
C VAL A 305 1.58 21.19 -7.47
N GLY A 306 1.33 20.65 -8.68
CA GLY A 306 2.37 20.27 -9.63
C GLY A 306 2.68 18.76 -9.71
N PHE A 307 1.91 17.89 -9.07
CA PHE A 307 2.02 16.46 -9.30
C PHE A 307 1.55 16.10 -10.72
N HIS A 308 2.22 15.13 -11.33
CA HIS A 308 1.83 14.56 -12.63
C HIS A 308 1.77 13.04 -12.54
N PRO A 309 0.91 12.37 -13.32
CA PRO A 309 0.83 10.91 -13.36
C PRO A 309 2.15 10.28 -13.79
N LEU A 310 2.55 9.20 -13.13
CA LEU A 310 3.75 8.40 -13.44
C LEU A 310 3.38 7.02 -13.99
N GLU A 311 2.53 6.30 -13.27
CA GLU A 311 2.06 4.96 -13.65
C GLU A 311 0.65 4.71 -13.09
N THR A 312 -0.04 3.72 -13.65
CA THR A 312 -1.39 3.37 -13.22
C THR A 312 -1.44 1.87 -12.86
N TRP A 313 -2.05 1.58 -11.74
CA TRP A 313 -2.36 0.23 -11.29
C TRP A 313 -3.88 0.02 -11.33
N ILE A 314 -4.28 -1.11 -11.90
CA ILE A 314 -5.68 -1.48 -12.04
C ILE A 314 -5.97 -2.59 -11.04
N SER A 315 -6.88 -2.34 -10.12
CA SER A 315 -7.39 -3.36 -9.21
C SER A 315 -8.47 -4.19 -9.92
N TYR A 316 -8.32 -5.48 -9.85
CA TYR A 316 -9.23 -6.48 -10.38
C TYR A 316 -9.86 -7.28 -9.25
N THR A 317 -11.14 -7.62 -9.39
CA THR A 317 -11.91 -8.36 -8.38
C THR A 317 -12.57 -9.60 -8.97
N ASN A 318 -12.66 -10.67 -8.17
CA ASN A 318 -13.37 -11.91 -8.48
C ASN A 318 -14.17 -12.37 -7.25
N ASN A 319 -15.49 -12.51 -7.40
CA ASN A 319 -16.37 -13.05 -6.36
C ASN A 319 -16.33 -14.60 -6.43
N LEU A 320 -16.00 -15.25 -5.31
CA LEU A 320 -15.68 -16.68 -5.24
C LEU A 320 -16.83 -17.56 -4.73
#